data_089a95f1a6cc0438be6c52a7b0f4c072
#
_entry.id   089a95f1a6cc0438be6c52a7b0f4c072
#
_cell.length_a   1.000
_cell.length_b   1.000
_cell.length_c   1.000
_cell.angle_alpha   90.00
_cell.angle_beta   90.00
_cell.angle_gamma   90.00
#
_symmetry.space_group_name_H-M   'P 1'
#
loop_
_entity.id
_entity.type
_entity.pdbx_description
1 polymer ?
#
loop_
_entity_poly.entity_id
_entity_poly.type
_entity_poly.pdbx_seq_one_letter_code
_entity_poly.pdbx_strand_id
1 'polypeptide(L)'
;MHSKFNITAPDQGLAAALQQKIDQKTKPLGALGQLEDIARKIGLIQQRLDPQFGQPHLLVFAGDHGAAKAGVSAYPQDVTWQMVENFLAGGAAINVFARQNDMHLAIIDAGVAHDFGKRNGLIHAKVAPGTANYIEEAAMTAAQCAQAIERGAEISRNLSANGCNVVGFGEMGIGNTAAASLLTHCLPGAPPAACPGRGTGPAAAGPARQQALPAPAP
;
A
#
# COMPACT_ATOMS: atom_id res chain seq x y z
N MET A 1 -10.93 2.96 -17.48
CA MET A 1 -9.53 2.48 -17.53
C MET A 1 -9.55 0.98 -17.77
N HIS A 2 -9.21 0.50 -18.96
CA HIS A 2 -8.99 -0.94 -19.15
C HIS A 2 -7.69 -1.30 -18.44
N SER A 3 -7.73 -2.32 -17.55
CA SER A 3 -6.53 -2.75 -16.84
C SER A 3 -5.49 -3.23 -17.86
N LYS A 4 -4.30 -2.66 -17.84
CA LYS A 4 -3.14 -3.13 -18.62
C LYS A 4 -2.69 -4.54 -18.21
N PHE A 5 -3.26 -5.09 -17.15
CA PHE A 5 -2.84 -6.33 -16.54
C PHE A 5 -3.94 -7.38 -16.68
N ASN A 6 -3.60 -8.51 -17.29
CA ASN A 6 -4.47 -9.67 -17.34
C ASN A 6 -4.22 -10.53 -16.10
N ILE A 7 -5.09 -10.39 -15.08
CA ILE A 7 -4.99 -11.16 -13.84
C ILE A 7 -6.10 -12.21 -13.84
N THR A 8 -5.69 -13.48 -13.87
CA THR A 8 -6.62 -14.61 -13.82
C THR A 8 -6.85 -15.06 -12.38
N ALA A 9 -8.07 -15.54 -12.09
CA ALA A 9 -8.34 -16.17 -10.80
C ALA A 9 -7.49 -17.45 -10.63
N PRO A 10 -7.06 -17.78 -9.38
CA PRO A 10 -6.35 -19.05 -9.14
C PRO A 10 -7.21 -20.25 -9.53
N ASP A 11 -6.57 -21.26 -10.13
CA ASP A 11 -7.20 -22.54 -10.42
C ASP A 11 -7.70 -23.20 -9.11
N GLN A 12 -8.91 -23.74 -9.14
CA GLN A 12 -9.57 -24.37 -8.01
C GLN A 12 -9.30 -25.89 -7.90
N GLY A 13 -8.53 -26.48 -8.80
CA GLY A 13 -8.26 -27.91 -8.85
C GLY A 13 -7.74 -28.52 -7.55
N LEU A 14 -6.97 -27.75 -6.78
CA LEU A 14 -6.44 -28.20 -5.50
C LEU A 14 -7.33 -27.84 -4.29
N ALA A 15 -8.49 -27.24 -4.46
CA ALA A 15 -9.30 -26.73 -3.36
C ALA A 15 -9.71 -27.84 -2.36
N ALA A 16 -10.18 -28.98 -2.85
CA ALA A 16 -10.57 -30.11 -2.00
C ALA A 16 -9.38 -30.74 -1.26
N ALA A 17 -8.25 -30.90 -1.94
CA ALA A 17 -7.03 -31.47 -1.34
C ALA A 17 -6.43 -30.55 -0.27
N LEU A 18 -6.45 -29.24 -0.49
CA LEU A 18 -6.03 -28.24 0.51
C LEU A 18 -6.94 -28.26 1.73
N GLN A 19 -8.26 -28.30 1.53
CA GLN A 19 -9.22 -28.38 2.64
C GLN A 19 -9.00 -29.67 3.44
N GLN A 20 -8.88 -30.81 2.77
CA GLN A 20 -8.59 -32.09 3.44
C GLN A 20 -7.30 -32.01 4.27
N LYS A 21 -6.23 -31.43 3.71
CA LYS A 21 -4.96 -31.27 4.44
C LYS A 21 -5.09 -30.38 5.67
N ILE A 22 -5.91 -29.34 5.61
CA ILE A 22 -6.20 -28.45 6.75
C ILE A 22 -7.00 -29.21 7.82
N ASP A 23 -8.04 -29.94 7.40
CA ASP A 23 -8.95 -30.65 8.31
C ASP A 23 -8.28 -31.81 9.05
N GLN A 24 -7.29 -32.46 8.40
CA GLN A 24 -6.51 -33.57 8.97
C GLN A 24 -5.39 -33.13 9.93
N LYS A 25 -5.20 -31.80 10.15
CA LYS A 25 -4.27 -31.33 11.18
C LYS A 25 -4.77 -31.70 12.58
N THR A 26 -3.84 -31.89 13.52
CA THR A 26 -4.16 -32.18 14.91
C THR A 26 -4.80 -30.98 15.61
N LYS A 27 -6.06 -30.74 15.30
CA LYS A 27 -6.90 -29.66 15.83
C LYS A 27 -8.38 -29.98 15.60
N PRO A 28 -9.33 -29.40 16.33
CA PRO A 28 -10.74 -29.45 15.97
C PRO A 28 -10.98 -28.78 14.59
N LEU A 29 -12.00 -29.26 13.87
CA LEU A 29 -12.37 -28.64 12.58
C LEU A 29 -12.70 -27.16 12.76
N GLY A 30 -12.16 -26.32 11.89
CA GLY A 30 -12.39 -24.89 11.90
C GLY A 30 -11.72 -24.11 13.06
N ALA A 31 -10.93 -24.76 13.92
CA ALA A 31 -10.39 -24.15 15.14
C ALA A 31 -9.49 -22.93 14.91
N LEU A 32 -8.85 -22.82 13.74
CA LEU A 32 -7.99 -21.68 13.40
C LEU A 32 -8.75 -20.55 12.66
N GLY A 33 -10.05 -20.73 12.40
CA GLY A 33 -10.89 -19.72 11.79
C GLY A 33 -10.30 -19.17 10.46
N GLN A 34 -10.17 -17.86 10.34
CA GLN A 34 -9.68 -17.21 9.11
C GLN A 34 -8.28 -17.68 8.66
N LEU A 35 -7.44 -18.18 9.55
CA LEU A 35 -6.11 -18.69 9.16
C LEU A 35 -6.24 -19.90 8.22
N GLU A 36 -7.27 -20.71 8.36
CA GLU A 36 -7.54 -21.86 7.48
C GLU A 36 -7.90 -21.39 6.07
N ASP A 37 -8.76 -20.36 5.98
CA ASP A 37 -9.13 -19.73 4.69
C ASP A 37 -7.93 -19.08 4.02
N ILE A 38 -7.08 -18.39 4.77
CA ILE A 38 -5.86 -17.77 4.27
C ILE A 38 -4.91 -18.86 3.76
N ALA A 39 -4.67 -19.92 4.53
CA ALA A 39 -3.80 -21.01 4.12
C ALA A 39 -4.30 -21.68 2.82
N ARG A 40 -5.62 -21.94 2.71
CA ARG A 40 -6.24 -22.48 1.51
C ARG A 40 -6.05 -21.55 0.31
N LYS A 41 -6.30 -20.25 0.48
CA LYS A 41 -6.10 -19.25 -0.60
C LYS A 41 -4.65 -19.20 -1.08
N ILE A 42 -3.68 -19.20 -0.17
CA ILE A 42 -2.25 -19.20 -0.52
C ILE A 42 -1.89 -20.48 -1.28
N GLY A 43 -2.37 -21.66 -0.83
CA GLY A 43 -2.17 -22.91 -1.54
C GLY A 43 -2.73 -22.89 -2.97
N LEU A 44 -3.91 -22.32 -3.17
CA LEU A 44 -4.51 -22.13 -4.49
C LEU A 44 -3.71 -21.14 -5.36
N ILE A 45 -3.24 -20.02 -4.80
CA ILE A 45 -2.44 -19.04 -5.54
C ILE A 45 -1.12 -19.68 -6.00
N GLN A 46 -0.47 -20.44 -5.14
CA GLN A 46 0.80 -21.10 -5.45
C GLN A 46 0.65 -22.45 -6.16
N GLN A 47 -0.59 -22.95 -6.32
CA GLN A 47 -0.88 -24.29 -6.86
C GLN A 47 -0.08 -25.41 -6.15
N ARG A 48 -0.04 -25.36 -4.81
CA ARG A 48 0.73 -26.28 -3.97
C ARG A 48 -0.02 -26.66 -2.70
N LEU A 49 0.15 -27.90 -2.27
CA LEU A 49 -0.35 -28.37 -0.96
C LEU A 49 0.56 -27.95 0.21
N ASP A 50 1.78 -27.51 -0.07
CA ASP A 50 2.80 -27.07 0.89
C ASP A 50 3.32 -25.66 0.50
N PRO A 51 2.47 -24.61 0.51
CA PRO A 51 2.88 -23.30 0.10
C PRO A 51 4.03 -22.76 0.95
N GLN A 52 4.93 -22.00 0.33
CA GLN A 52 6.11 -21.43 0.97
C GLN A 52 6.16 -19.93 0.75
N PHE A 53 6.62 -19.20 1.75
CA PHE A 53 6.94 -17.77 1.60
C PHE A 53 8.39 -17.63 1.18
N GLY A 54 8.60 -17.19 -0.07
CA GLY A 54 9.90 -16.89 -0.62
C GLY A 54 10.18 -15.39 -0.54
N GLN A 55 11.26 -15.02 0.12
CA GLN A 55 11.76 -13.65 0.24
C GLN A 55 10.65 -12.59 0.43
N PRO A 56 9.90 -12.64 1.54
CA PRO A 56 8.79 -11.72 1.76
C PRO A 56 9.29 -10.26 1.85
N HIS A 57 8.62 -9.35 1.15
CA HIS A 57 8.96 -7.94 1.12
C HIS A 57 7.82 -7.07 1.64
N LEU A 58 8.19 -5.98 2.33
CA LEU A 58 7.32 -4.84 2.61
C LEU A 58 7.79 -3.66 1.75
N LEU A 59 6.88 -3.09 0.96
CA LEU A 59 7.16 -1.95 0.08
C LEU A 59 6.49 -0.71 0.64
N VAL A 60 7.26 0.30 1.00
CA VAL A 60 6.74 1.59 1.46
C VAL A 60 6.92 2.61 0.35
N PHE A 61 5.80 3.04 -0.24
CA PHE A 61 5.78 4.09 -1.25
C PHE A 61 5.61 5.45 -0.58
N ALA A 62 6.58 6.32 -0.73
CA ALA A 62 6.56 7.66 -0.19
C ALA A 62 6.23 8.70 -1.28
N GLY A 63 5.32 9.62 -0.97
CA GLY A 63 4.94 10.68 -1.89
C GLY A 63 4.19 11.80 -1.19
N ASP A 64 4.35 13.01 -1.68
CA ASP A 64 3.69 14.19 -1.14
C ASP A 64 2.37 14.50 -1.84
N HIS A 65 1.42 15.00 -1.07
CA HIS A 65 0.09 15.40 -1.53
C HIS A 65 -0.05 16.92 -1.48
N GLY A 66 -0.37 17.54 -2.62
CA GLY A 66 -0.61 18.98 -2.70
C GLY A 66 -1.69 19.47 -1.75
N ALA A 67 -2.70 18.65 -1.47
CA ALA A 67 -3.75 18.93 -0.52
C ALA A 67 -3.26 19.08 0.94
N ALA A 68 -2.05 18.65 1.27
CA ALA A 68 -1.49 18.83 2.61
C ALA A 68 -1.43 20.33 2.99
N LYS A 69 -1.24 21.21 2.02
CA LYS A 69 -1.22 22.68 2.20
C LYS A 69 -2.61 23.25 2.57
N ALA A 70 -3.68 22.53 2.30
CA ALA A 70 -5.04 22.90 2.68
C ALA A 70 -5.42 22.48 4.13
N GLY A 71 -4.47 21.99 4.90
CA GLY A 71 -4.67 21.65 6.33
C GLY A 71 -5.41 20.34 6.56
N VAL A 72 -5.36 19.39 5.60
CA VAL A 72 -5.95 18.05 5.74
C VAL A 72 -5.25 17.19 6.81
N SER A 73 -4.08 17.60 7.26
CA SER A 73 -3.29 16.93 8.31
C SER A 73 -2.87 17.91 9.39
N ALA A 74 -2.62 17.38 10.59
CA ALA A 74 -2.07 18.16 11.71
C ALA A 74 -0.54 18.38 11.58
N TYR A 75 0.12 17.61 10.72
CA TYR A 75 1.57 17.66 10.52
C TYR A 75 1.93 18.40 9.23
N PRO A 76 3.07 19.13 9.20
CA PRO A 76 3.57 19.76 7.99
C PRO A 76 4.06 18.71 6.97
N GLN A 77 4.07 19.08 5.71
CA GLN A 77 4.47 18.20 4.60
C GLN A 77 5.90 17.68 4.75
N ASP A 78 6.80 18.46 5.36
CA ASP A 78 8.20 18.07 5.58
C ASP A 78 8.37 16.76 6.36
N VAL A 79 7.39 16.39 7.17
CA VAL A 79 7.41 15.11 7.88
C VAL A 79 7.49 13.93 6.92
N THR A 80 7.01 14.04 5.67
CA THR A 80 7.12 12.98 4.68
C THR A 80 8.58 12.61 4.40
N TRP A 81 9.42 13.57 4.03
CA TRP A 81 10.83 13.27 3.73
C TRP A 81 11.61 12.88 4.99
N GLN A 82 11.31 13.46 6.15
CA GLN A 82 11.92 13.09 7.43
C GLN A 82 11.62 11.63 7.79
N MET A 83 10.40 11.17 7.51
CA MET A 83 10.04 9.78 7.71
C MET A 83 10.74 8.83 6.73
N VAL A 84 10.96 9.25 5.48
CA VAL A 84 11.78 8.46 4.54
C VAL A 84 13.19 8.25 5.10
N GLU A 85 13.83 9.30 5.61
CA GLU A 85 15.13 9.19 6.25
C GLU A 85 15.09 8.30 7.50
N ASN A 86 14.03 8.39 8.30
CA ASN A 86 13.85 7.52 9.46
C ASN A 86 13.70 6.04 9.08
N PHE A 87 12.97 5.73 8.00
CA PHE A 87 12.88 4.36 7.45
C PHE A 87 14.27 3.85 7.01
N LEU A 88 15.03 4.67 6.31
CA LEU A 88 16.37 4.31 5.83
C LEU A 88 17.35 4.12 6.99
N ALA A 89 17.21 4.89 8.06
CA ALA A 89 17.97 4.74 9.30
C ALA A 89 17.52 3.55 10.18
N GLY A 90 16.40 2.91 9.86
CA GLY A 90 15.90 1.75 10.61
C GLY A 90 15.11 2.08 11.88
N GLY A 91 14.66 3.34 12.05
CA GLY A 91 14.09 3.87 13.29
C GLY A 91 12.57 3.74 13.42
N ALA A 92 11.86 3.42 12.36
CA ALA A 92 10.40 3.35 12.38
C ALA A 92 9.88 1.98 12.84
N ALA A 93 8.62 1.94 13.30
CA ALA A 93 7.97 0.70 13.75
C ALA A 93 8.00 -0.41 12.68
N ILE A 94 7.78 -0.07 11.40
CA ILE A 94 7.83 -1.03 10.31
C ILE A 94 9.21 -1.68 10.16
N ASN A 95 10.30 -0.96 10.46
CA ASN A 95 11.65 -1.53 10.45
C ASN A 95 11.80 -2.62 11.51
N VAL A 96 11.22 -2.39 12.69
CA VAL A 96 11.25 -3.36 13.80
C VAL A 96 10.45 -4.61 13.42
N PHE A 97 9.21 -4.42 12.98
CA PHE A 97 8.33 -5.54 12.61
C PHE A 97 8.85 -6.33 11.40
N ALA A 98 9.42 -5.66 10.40
CA ALA A 98 10.03 -6.33 9.26
C ALA A 98 11.18 -7.24 9.72
N ARG A 99 12.09 -6.74 10.57
CA ARG A 99 13.18 -7.55 11.12
C ARG A 99 12.69 -8.72 11.97
N GLN A 100 11.66 -8.51 12.81
CA GLN A 100 11.10 -9.58 13.66
C GLN A 100 10.45 -10.72 12.87
N ASN A 101 10.00 -10.44 11.65
CA ASN A 101 9.30 -11.40 10.80
C ASN A 101 10.14 -11.81 9.58
N ASP A 102 11.44 -11.55 9.58
CA ASP A 102 12.36 -11.88 8.47
C ASP A 102 11.87 -11.37 7.11
N MET A 103 11.28 -10.18 7.09
CA MET A 103 10.81 -9.51 5.88
C MET A 103 11.81 -8.45 5.42
N HIS A 104 12.04 -8.40 4.12
CA HIS A 104 12.80 -7.30 3.51
C HIS A 104 11.94 -6.03 3.47
N LEU A 105 12.52 -4.90 3.83
CA LEU A 105 11.86 -3.60 3.75
C LEU A 105 12.49 -2.78 2.62
N ALA A 106 11.68 -2.38 1.64
CA ALA A 106 12.08 -1.50 0.56
C ALA A 106 11.35 -0.15 0.67
N ILE A 107 12.12 0.92 0.61
CA ILE A 107 11.61 2.30 0.65
C ILE A 107 11.66 2.87 -0.75
N ILE A 108 10.54 3.36 -1.25
CA ILE A 108 10.35 3.83 -2.62
C ILE A 108 9.96 5.30 -2.59
N ASP A 109 10.77 6.16 -3.20
CA ASP A 109 10.38 7.52 -3.50
C ASP A 109 9.51 7.53 -4.76
N ALA A 110 8.20 7.57 -4.57
CA ALA A 110 7.21 7.62 -5.64
C ALA A 110 6.83 9.07 -6.04
N GLY A 111 7.18 10.04 -5.19
CA GLY A 111 6.82 11.43 -5.46
C GLY A 111 7.01 12.36 -4.25
N VAL A 112 8.05 12.20 -3.47
CA VAL A 112 8.36 13.14 -2.39
C VAL A 112 8.91 14.44 -2.99
N ALA A 113 8.46 15.60 -2.51
CA ALA A 113 8.89 16.90 -3.02
C ALA A 113 10.37 17.20 -2.70
N HIS A 114 10.91 16.55 -1.67
CA HIS A 114 12.32 16.66 -1.29
C HIS A 114 13.24 15.96 -2.31
N ASP A 115 14.41 16.53 -2.56
CA ASP A 115 15.46 15.92 -3.36
C ASP A 115 16.43 15.15 -2.44
N PHE A 116 16.37 13.83 -2.50
CA PHE A 116 17.26 12.95 -1.72
C PHE A 116 18.65 12.77 -2.36
N GLY A 117 18.88 13.28 -3.57
CA GLY A 117 20.10 12.98 -4.32
C GLY A 117 20.33 11.46 -4.49
N LYS A 118 21.60 11.04 -4.49
CA LYS A 118 21.95 9.62 -4.43
C LYS A 118 21.84 9.13 -2.98
N ARG A 119 20.81 8.37 -2.67
CA ARG A 119 20.55 7.87 -1.33
C ARG A 119 20.52 6.35 -1.32
N ASN A 120 21.47 5.73 -0.62
CA ASN A 120 21.55 4.28 -0.49
C ASN A 120 20.29 3.72 0.20
N GLY A 121 19.75 2.62 -0.32
CA GLY A 121 18.56 1.98 0.22
C GLY A 121 17.24 2.59 -0.24
N LEU A 122 17.27 3.73 -0.95
CA LEU A 122 16.08 4.34 -1.53
C LEU A 122 15.91 3.93 -3.00
N ILE A 123 14.74 3.41 -3.34
CA ILE A 123 14.35 3.11 -4.73
C ILE A 123 13.77 4.38 -5.34
N HIS A 124 14.40 4.89 -6.39
CA HIS A 124 13.96 6.08 -7.09
C HIS A 124 12.91 5.73 -8.14
N ALA A 125 11.64 5.99 -7.83
CA ALA A 125 10.49 5.81 -8.73
C ALA A 125 9.64 7.08 -8.87
N LYS A 126 10.22 8.24 -8.52
CA LYS A 126 9.55 9.54 -8.56
C LYS A 126 9.02 9.87 -9.94
N VAL A 127 7.73 10.20 -10.00
CA VAL A 127 7.04 10.68 -11.22
C VAL A 127 7.04 12.20 -11.26
N ALA A 128 6.77 12.84 -10.14
CA ALA A 128 6.77 14.27 -9.95
C ALA A 128 7.05 14.60 -8.48
N PRO A 129 7.46 15.84 -8.14
CA PRO A 129 7.68 16.26 -6.75
C PRO A 129 6.35 16.54 -6.02
N GLY A 130 5.61 15.47 -5.73
CA GLY A 130 4.27 15.51 -5.16
C GLY A 130 3.16 15.61 -6.21
N THR A 131 1.91 15.57 -5.73
CA THR A 131 0.71 15.82 -6.54
C THR A 131 0.33 17.29 -6.50
N ALA A 132 -0.51 17.74 -7.46
CA ALA A 132 -1.26 18.97 -7.31
C ALA A 132 -2.31 18.85 -6.18
N ASN A 133 -2.91 19.97 -5.78
CA ASN A 133 -3.99 19.99 -4.81
C ASN A 133 -5.30 19.56 -5.47
N TYR A 134 -5.76 18.35 -5.20
CA TYR A 134 -6.99 17.80 -5.78
C TYR A 134 -8.28 18.57 -5.39
N ILE A 135 -8.20 19.50 -4.44
CA ILE A 135 -9.31 20.40 -4.10
C ILE A 135 -9.49 21.48 -5.17
N GLU A 136 -8.41 21.84 -5.85
CA GLU A 136 -8.35 22.96 -6.81
C GLU A 136 -8.27 22.47 -8.26
N GLU A 137 -7.55 21.36 -8.50
CA GLU A 137 -7.32 20.83 -9.83
C GLU A 137 -7.07 19.30 -9.78
N ALA A 138 -6.93 18.65 -10.92
CA ALA A 138 -6.58 17.23 -10.97
C ALA A 138 -5.22 16.98 -10.29
N ALA A 139 -5.15 16.00 -9.38
CA ALA A 139 -3.94 15.67 -8.60
C ALA A 139 -2.73 15.37 -9.49
N MET A 140 -2.95 14.81 -10.67
CA MET A 140 -1.92 14.47 -11.66
C MET A 140 -2.52 14.33 -13.06
N THR A 141 -1.70 14.43 -14.07
CA THR A 141 -2.11 14.16 -15.46
C THR A 141 -2.33 12.66 -15.67
N ALA A 142 -3.09 12.29 -16.71
CA ALA A 142 -3.28 10.89 -17.10
C ALA A 142 -1.94 10.18 -17.42
N ALA A 143 -0.98 10.91 -17.98
CA ALA A 143 0.35 10.38 -18.26
C ALA A 143 1.13 10.08 -16.97
N GLN A 144 1.10 10.97 -15.99
CA GLN A 144 1.72 10.75 -14.68
C GLN A 144 1.08 9.56 -13.94
N CYS A 145 -0.24 9.45 -13.98
CA CYS A 145 -0.95 8.30 -13.41
C CYS A 145 -0.52 6.98 -14.08
N ALA A 146 -0.46 6.93 -15.40
CA ALA A 146 0.01 5.76 -16.14
C ALA A 146 1.47 5.42 -15.80
N GLN A 147 2.32 6.41 -15.67
CA GLN A 147 3.73 6.23 -15.29
C GLN A 147 3.86 5.69 -13.85
N ALA A 148 3.08 6.22 -12.90
CA ALA A 148 3.09 5.74 -11.52
C ALA A 148 2.68 4.25 -11.42
N ILE A 149 1.63 3.84 -12.16
CA ILE A 149 1.20 2.45 -12.24
C ILE A 149 2.30 1.57 -12.84
N GLU A 150 2.96 2.01 -13.92
CA GLU A 150 4.03 1.24 -14.56
C GLU A 150 5.26 1.09 -13.65
N ARG A 151 5.65 2.13 -12.90
CA ARG A 151 6.73 2.06 -11.90
C ARG A 151 6.44 1.01 -10.83
N GLY A 152 5.20 0.98 -10.30
CA GLY A 152 4.77 -0.05 -9.34
C GLY A 152 4.84 -1.45 -9.93
N ALA A 153 4.39 -1.63 -11.16
CA ALA A 153 4.45 -2.91 -11.88
C ALA A 153 5.88 -3.38 -12.14
N GLU A 154 6.78 -2.47 -12.52
CA GLU A 154 8.21 -2.77 -12.73
C GLU A 154 8.87 -3.26 -11.43
N ILE A 155 8.65 -2.57 -10.31
CA ILE A 155 9.16 -2.98 -8.99
C ILE A 155 8.64 -4.38 -8.65
N SER A 156 7.35 -4.63 -8.82
CA SER A 156 6.74 -5.93 -8.50
C SER A 156 7.30 -7.06 -9.38
N ARG A 157 7.49 -6.82 -10.68
CA ARG A 157 8.11 -7.80 -11.60
C ARG A 157 9.55 -8.11 -11.20
N ASN A 158 10.33 -7.09 -10.86
CA ASN A 158 11.71 -7.27 -10.44
C ASN A 158 11.83 -8.11 -9.16
N LEU A 159 10.96 -7.86 -8.19
CA LEU A 159 10.91 -8.67 -6.96
C LEU A 159 10.54 -10.12 -7.25
N SER A 160 9.51 -10.34 -8.07
CA SER A 160 9.09 -11.70 -8.46
C SER A 160 10.19 -12.44 -9.20
N ALA A 161 10.89 -11.80 -10.12
CA ALA A 161 12.03 -12.38 -10.84
C ALA A 161 13.19 -12.78 -9.91
N ASN A 162 13.31 -12.15 -8.74
CA ASN A 162 14.31 -12.45 -7.72
C ASN A 162 13.77 -13.38 -6.60
N GLY A 163 12.66 -14.08 -6.84
CA GLY A 163 12.13 -15.12 -5.94
C GLY A 163 11.20 -14.63 -4.84
N CYS A 164 10.83 -13.36 -4.82
CA CYS A 164 9.79 -12.85 -3.93
C CYS A 164 8.41 -13.33 -4.41
N ASN A 165 7.65 -13.97 -3.53
CA ASN A 165 6.28 -14.39 -3.82
C ASN A 165 5.26 -13.87 -2.80
N VAL A 166 5.70 -13.01 -1.88
CA VAL A 166 4.84 -12.36 -0.86
C VAL A 166 5.23 -10.90 -0.72
N VAL A 167 4.30 -10.01 -0.97
CA VAL A 167 4.50 -8.57 -0.87
C VAL A 167 3.42 -7.96 0.02
N GLY A 168 3.85 -7.18 1.01
CA GLY A 168 3.02 -6.26 1.76
C GLY A 168 3.23 -4.84 1.26
N PHE A 169 2.18 -4.03 1.29
CA PHE A 169 2.23 -2.64 0.84
C PHE A 169 2.07 -1.70 2.04
N GLY A 170 2.87 -0.66 2.05
CA GLY A 170 2.77 0.47 2.94
C GLY A 170 2.91 1.78 2.17
N GLU A 171 2.59 2.87 2.82
CA GLU A 171 2.70 4.18 2.23
C GLU A 171 3.19 5.20 3.27
N MET A 172 3.73 6.29 2.79
CA MET A 172 4.08 7.47 3.60
C MET A 172 3.83 8.74 2.80
N GLY A 173 2.97 9.60 3.35
CA GLY A 173 2.71 10.91 2.76
C GLY A 173 1.75 11.71 3.62
N ILE A 174 2.14 12.90 4.03
CA ILE A 174 1.25 13.77 4.79
C ILE A 174 0.05 14.16 3.91
N GLY A 175 -1.17 13.86 4.41
CA GLY A 175 -2.42 14.04 3.67
C GLY A 175 -2.91 12.79 2.91
N ASN A 176 -2.18 11.68 2.93
CA ASN A 176 -2.53 10.42 2.25
C ASN A 176 -3.88 9.85 2.70
N THR A 177 -4.23 9.94 3.99
CA THR A 177 -5.51 9.42 4.51
C THR A 177 -6.72 10.07 3.82
N ALA A 178 -6.65 11.37 3.55
CA ALA A 178 -7.70 12.08 2.83
C ALA A 178 -7.79 11.61 1.36
N ALA A 179 -6.65 11.44 0.68
CA ALA A 179 -6.61 10.89 -0.68
C ALA A 179 -7.16 9.45 -0.74
N ALA A 180 -6.80 8.60 0.22
CA ALA A 180 -7.31 7.23 0.33
C ALA A 180 -8.83 7.21 0.55
N SER A 181 -9.36 8.12 1.38
CA SER A 181 -10.80 8.26 1.62
C SER A 181 -11.56 8.63 0.34
N LEU A 182 -11.03 9.56 -0.46
CA LEU A 182 -11.59 9.93 -1.75
C LEU A 182 -11.56 8.78 -2.76
N LEU A 183 -10.45 8.07 -2.86
CA LEU A 183 -10.34 6.89 -3.73
C LEU A 183 -11.33 5.80 -3.31
N THR A 184 -11.53 5.59 -2.01
CA THR A 184 -12.52 4.64 -1.48
C THR A 184 -13.95 5.06 -1.82
N HIS A 185 -14.24 6.35 -1.86
CA HIS A 185 -15.53 6.83 -2.35
C HIS A 185 -15.68 6.61 -3.86
N CYS A 186 -14.69 7.03 -4.64
CA CYS A 186 -14.79 7.06 -6.10
C CYS A 186 -14.72 5.67 -6.77
N LEU A 187 -13.91 4.74 -6.25
CA LEU A 187 -13.67 3.44 -6.91
C LEU A 187 -14.74 2.40 -6.54
N PRO A 188 -14.95 2.02 -5.25
CA PRO A 188 -16.00 1.08 -4.88
C PRO A 188 -17.37 1.75 -4.67
N GLY A 189 -17.48 3.08 -4.77
CA GLY A 189 -18.72 3.80 -4.58
C GLY A 189 -19.23 3.85 -3.13
N ALA A 190 -18.33 3.74 -2.16
CA ALA A 190 -18.70 3.81 -0.75
C ALA A 190 -19.28 5.21 -0.39
N PRO A 191 -20.29 5.30 0.50
CA PRO A 191 -20.82 6.59 0.92
C PRO A 191 -19.73 7.51 1.48
N PRO A 192 -19.68 8.81 1.12
CA PRO A 192 -18.63 9.73 1.59
C PRO A 192 -18.47 9.73 3.11
N ALA A 193 -19.57 9.66 3.86
CA ALA A 193 -19.56 9.65 5.32
C ALA A 193 -18.93 8.38 5.95
N ALA A 194 -18.83 7.29 5.18
CA ALA A 194 -18.21 6.04 5.61
C ALA A 194 -16.71 5.95 5.26
N CYS A 195 -16.18 6.87 4.45
CA CYS A 195 -14.80 6.83 3.94
C CYS A 195 -13.74 7.49 4.85
N PRO A 196 -14.05 8.54 5.66
CA PRO A 196 -13.02 9.22 6.44
C PRO A 196 -12.34 8.31 7.45
N GLY A 197 -11.02 8.24 7.39
CA GLY A 197 -10.18 7.59 8.39
C GLY A 197 -9.72 8.58 9.48
N ARG A 198 -9.15 8.07 10.58
CA ARG A 198 -8.65 8.93 11.66
C ARG A 198 -7.37 9.69 11.28
N GLY A 199 -6.60 9.21 10.32
CA GLY A 199 -5.33 9.79 9.94
C GLY A 199 -4.35 9.88 11.12
N THR A 200 -3.43 10.83 11.04
CA THR A 200 -2.46 11.12 12.10
C THR A 200 -2.95 12.18 13.11
N GLY A 201 -4.19 12.64 13.00
CA GLY A 201 -4.79 13.64 13.89
C GLY A 201 -5.34 13.04 15.19
N PRO A 202 -5.62 13.91 16.21
CA PRO A 202 -6.34 13.49 17.41
C PRO A 202 -7.68 12.86 17.02
N ALA A 203 -8.08 11.81 17.73
CA ALA A 203 -9.21 10.94 17.40
C ALA A 203 -10.56 11.66 17.11
N ALA A 204 -10.73 12.87 17.60
CA ALA A 204 -11.95 13.67 17.42
C ALA A 204 -11.90 14.71 16.28
N ALA A 205 -10.72 15.16 15.87
CA ALA A 205 -10.57 16.28 14.91
C ALA A 205 -10.26 15.84 13.49
N GLY A 206 -9.64 14.67 13.29
CA GLY A 206 -9.22 14.19 11.96
C GLY A 206 -10.39 13.92 11.00
N PRO A 207 -11.41 13.12 11.40
CA PRO A 207 -12.56 12.83 10.54
C PRO A 207 -13.38 14.08 10.19
N ALA A 208 -13.57 15.00 11.15
CA ALA A 208 -14.31 16.23 10.92
C ALA A 208 -13.61 17.15 9.89
N ARG A 209 -12.29 17.26 9.92
CA ARG A 209 -11.53 18.02 8.94
C ARG A 209 -11.61 17.42 7.53
N GLN A 210 -11.55 16.10 7.42
CA GLN A 210 -11.65 15.40 6.13
C GLN A 210 -13.06 15.48 5.54
N GLN A 211 -14.11 15.47 6.38
CA GLN A 211 -15.50 15.63 5.94
C GLN A 211 -15.83 17.05 5.48
N ALA A 212 -15.12 18.06 6.01
CA ALA A 212 -15.29 19.46 5.64
C ALA A 212 -14.62 19.84 4.32
N LEU A 213 -13.83 18.93 3.70
CA LEU A 213 -13.21 19.21 2.41
C LEU A 213 -14.28 19.21 1.30
N PRO A 214 -14.24 20.18 0.39
CA PRO A 214 -15.09 20.19 -0.79
C PRO A 214 -14.81 18.94 -1.64
N ALA A 215 -15.81 18.50 -2.41
CA ALA A 215 -15.61 17.42 -3.38
C ALA A 215 -14.46 17.80 -4.34
N PRO A 216 -13.68 16.82 -4.83
CA PRO A 216 -12.62 17.08 -5.80
C PRO A 216 -13.20 17.77 -7.04
N ALA A 217 -12.41 18.64 -7.66
CA ALA A 217 -12.77 19.28 -8.94
C ALA A 217 -13.03 18.20 -10.01
N PRO A 218 -13.99 18.43 -10.91
CA PRO A 218 -14.39 17.50 -11.95
C PRO A 218 -13.26 17.16 -12.94
#